data_fd0c77477fe14e4cc4606f5756ff4841
#
_entry.id   fd0c77477fe14e4cc4606f5756ff4841
#
_cell.length_a   1.000
_cell.length_b   1.000
_cell.length_c   1.000
_cell.angle_alpha   90.00
_cell.angle_beta   90.00
_cell.angle_gamma   90.00
#
_symmetry.space_group_name_H-M   'P 1'
#
loop_
_entity.id
_entity.type
_entity.pdbx_description
1 polymer ?
#
loop_
_entity_poly.entity_id
_entity_poly.type
_entity_poly.pdbx_seq_one_letter_code
_entity_poly.pdbx_strand_id
1 'polypeptide(L)'
;MAGKLVFTLEQYQEAAVKYSKELLMLPIFGSMDTLKHMTGRPGIRYKERVGTMDFDAQFGPYKPQRRSNENLKLDFRTLETFLGSVVADFEPNQAIQTLLGEGATKGDGQMQTPTAKHVLAFMAKSLSFHLNEALWAGVRNANGDTTMDLFDGFDTITRKEIEAENISVAKGNYLKLTEKITRANACDVLKDILFSLDPHLRAQQLNLYCSQELVDMYNESYQLTHGGLPYNNRYAQNAVEGSEGRLVMVPLANKVGSNFIHITPKSNMLYGYDNMSDETSILVKEYAPFMLSFIATMFFGVQFETIDKRRFKTIELATDSKQTQTYAAPAAPADNNAGGENAGGDNTNGGEGGEGEEGNQ
;
A
#
# COMPACT_ATOMS: atom_id res chain seq x y z
N MET A 1 -47.42 0.67 4.88
CA MET A 1 -46.70 1.34 5.99
C MET A 1 -45.33 1.66 5.44
N ALA A 2 -45.01 2.93 5.25
CA ALA A 2 -43.69 3.33 4.85
C ALA A 2 -42.71 2.94 5.97
N GLY A 3 -41.74 2.09 5.68
CA GLY A 3 -40.73 1.67 6.63
C GLY A 3 -39.97 2.91 7.11
N LYS A 4 -40.04 3.17 8.40
CA LYS A 4 -39.29 4.26 9.04
C LYS A 4 -37.80 3.95 8.85
N LEU A 5 -37.06 4.88 8.26
CA LEU A 5 -35.60 4.81 8.22
C LEU A 5 -35.08 4.52 9.64
N VAL A 6 -34.34 3.45 9.80
CA VAL A 6 -33.82 3.04 11.13
C VAL A 6 -32.77 4.03 11.63
N PHE A 7 -32.09 4.76 10.68
CA PHE A 7 -31.20 5.87 11.00
C PHE A 7 -31.52 7.08 10.11
N THR A 8 -31.54 8.25 10.71
CA THR A 8 -31.76 9.51 10.00
C THR A 8 -30.43 10.05 9.50
N LEU A 9 -30.47 10.90 8.46
CA LEU A 9 -29.30 11.64 7.98
C LEU A 9 -28.57 12.37 9.11
N GLU A 10 -29.34 12.98 10.04
CA GLU A 10 -28.80 13.68 11.21
C GLU A 10 -27.92 12.77 12.09
N GLN A 11 -28.34 11.52 12.31
CA GLN A 11 -27.55 10.56 13.10
C GLN A 11 -26.22 10.17 12.42
N TYR A 12 -26.20 10.06 11.07
CA TYR A 12 -24.95 9.86 10.34
C TYR A 12 -24.07 11.10 10.36
N GLN A 13 -24.66 12.30 10.23
CA GLN A 13 -23.92 13.56 10.32
C GLN A 13 -23.33 13.76 11.73
N GLU A 14 -24.11 13.53 12.80
CA GLU A 14 -23.59 13.58 14.17
C GLU A 14 -22.46 12.55 14.39
N ALA A 15 -22.63 11.34 13.89
CA ALA A 15 -21.58 10.32 13.99
C ALA A 15 -20.32 10.71 13.20
N ALA A 16 -20.47 11.25 11.99
CA ALA A 16 -19.36 11.72 11.19
C ALA A 16 -18.58 12.84 11.87
N VAL A 17 -19.25 13.83 12.45
CA VAL A 17 -18.60 14.93 13.17
C VAL A 17 -17.98 14.44 14.49
N LYS A 18 -18.75 13.71 15.31
CA LYS A 18 -18.32 13.24 16.62
C LYS A 18 -17.10 12.32 16.56
N TYR A 19 -17.05 11.45 15.56
CA TYR A 19 -16.00 10.44 15.40
C TYR A 19 -15.04 10.76 14.24
N SER A 20 -15.06 11.98 13.70
CA SER A 20 -14.27 12.37 12.53
C SER A 20 -12.80 11.98 12.64
N LYS A 21 -12.14 12.29 13.75
CA LYS A 21 -10.73 11.94 13.99
C LYS A 21 -10.47 10.44 13.94
N GLU A 22 -11.33 9.65 14.57
CA GLU A 22 -11.21 8.19 14.59
C GLU A 22 -11.44 7.61 13.19
N LEU A 23 -12.49 8.04 12.51
CA LEU A 23 -12.85 7.57 11.17
C LEU A 23 -11.78 7.91 10.12
N LEU A 24 -11.19 9.11 10.19
CA LEU A 24 -10.11 9.52 9.28
C LEU A 24 -8.80 8.76 9.54
N MET A 25 -8.56 8.35 10.78
CA MET A 25 -7.39 7.55 11.10
C MET A 25 -7.56 6.07 10.74
N LEU A 26 -8.78 5.58 10.51
CA LEU A 26 -9.03 4.17 10.17
C LEU A 26 -8.33 3.72 8.88
N PRO A 27 -8.30 4.48 7.78
CA PRO A 27 -7.52 4.11 6.60
C PRO A 27 -6.02 3.95 6.90
N ILE A 28 -5.48 4.79 7.77
CA ILE A 28 -4.09 4.70 8.23
C ILE A 28 -3.93 3.52 9.17
N PHE A 29 -4.81 3.35 10.15
CA PHE A 29 -4.77 2.21 11.09
C PHE A 29 -4.99 0.86 10.40
N GLY A 30 -5.81 0.79 9.36
CA GLY A 30 -5.98 -0.42 8.57
C GLY A 30 -4.71 -0.84 7.83
N SER A 31 -3.82 0.12 7.49
CA SER A 31 -2.50 -0.10 6.90
C SER A 31 -1.40 -0.28 7.95
N MET A 32 -1.73 -0.35 9.25
CA MET A 32 -0.75 -0.34 10.34
C MET A 32 0.24 -1.50 10.28
N ASP A 33 -0.15 -2.62 9.69
CA ASP A 33 0.78 -3.73 9.50
C ASP A 33 1.98 -3.34 8.63
N THR A 34 1.81 -2.44 7.69
CA THR A 34 2.88 -1.85 6.90
C THR A 34 3.47 -0.61 7.57
N LEU A 35 2.62 0.32 8.00
CA LEU A 35 3.04 1.63 8.52
C LEU A 35 3.75 1.54 9.88
N LYS A 36 3.51 0.50 10.68
CA LYS A 36 4.26 0.26 11.94
C LYS A 36 5.77 0.11 11.72
N HIS A 37 6.18 -0.26 10.49
CA HIS A 37 7.57 -0.39 10.09
C HIS A 37 8.13 0.88 9.42
N MET A 38 7.37 1.95 9.38
CA MET A 38 7.72 3.26 8.82
C MET A 38 7.59 4.36 9.86
N THR A 39 8.02 5.57 9.53
CA THR A 39 7.95 6.74 10.42
C THR A 39 6.93 7.73 9.88
N GLY A 40 5.88 8.00 10.67
CA GLY A 40 4.84 8.97 10.34
C GLY A 40 5.28 10.41 10.60
N ARG A 41 4.95 11.32 9.69
CA ARG A 41 5.10 12.77 9.79
C ARG A 41 3.72 13.41 9.73
N PRO A 42 3.14 13.78 10.88
CA PRO A 42 1.84 14.44 10.91
C PRO A 42 1.93 15.94 10.56
N GLY A 43 0.84 16.52 10.08
CA GLY A 43 0.71 17.96 9.85
C GLY A 43 1.27 18.46 8.53
N ILE A 44 1.51 17.57 7.56
CA ILE A 44 2.03 17.97 6.24
C ILE A 44 0.85 18.13 5.27
N ARG A 45 0.64 19.37 4.79
CA ARG A 45 -0.39 19.72 3.79
C ARG A 45 0.27 20.09 2.50
N TYR A 46 1.18 19.72 1.93
CA TYR A 46 1.77 19.90 0.60
C TYR A 46 3.20 19.38 0.57
N LYS A 47 4.18 20.11 1.12
CA LYS A 47 5.59 19.81 0.96
C LYS A 47 6.35 20.09 2.24
N GLU A 48 7.15 19.12 2.67
CA GLU A 48 8.13 19.27 3.74
C GLU A 48 9.50 18.85 3.22
N ARG A 49 10.53 19.62 3.56
CA ARG A 49 11.90 19.21 3.28
C ARG A 49 12.37 18.26 4.38
N VAL A 50 12.72 17.06 3.97
CA VAL A 50 13.31 16.03 4.84
C VAL A 50 14.71 15.73 4.35
N GLY A 51 15.63 15.37 5.21
CA GLY A 51 16.98 15.06 4.76
C GLY A 51 17.99 14.95 5.87
N THR A 52 19.19 14.62 5.50
CA THR A 52 20.32 14.43 6.38
C THR A 52 21.37 15.50 6.18
N MET A 53 22.04 15.86 7.27
CA MET A 53 23.23 16.70 7.23
C MET A 53 24.44 15.79 7.39
N ASP A 54 25.38 15.87 6.47
CA ASP A 54 26.66 15.17 6.56
C ASP A 54 27.78 16.20 6.76
N PHE A 55 28.56 16.00 7.80
CA PHE A 55 29.67 16.87 8.14
C PHE A 55 30.93 16.03 8.29
N ASP A 56 31.79 16.09 7.31
CA ASP A 56 33.01 15.28 7.21
C ASP A 56 34.22 16.04 7.80
N ALA A 57 34.09 16.57 9.02
CA ALA A 57 35.20 17.17 9.73
C ALA A 57 35.94 16.13 10.59
N GLN A 58 37.24 16.12 10.50
CA GLN A 58 38.10 15.17 11.23
C GLN A 58 38.97 15.87 12.27
N PHE A 59 39.06 15.28 13.46
CA PHE A 59 40.07 15.67 14.42
C PHE A 59 41.45 15.18 13.92
N GLY A 60 42.43 16.06 14.01
CA GLY A 60 43.80 15.68 13.72
C GLY A 60 44.72 16.20 14.78
N PRO A 61 46.04 15.90 14.73
CA PRO A 61 47.02 16.41 15.64
C PRO A 61 46.97 17.92 15.77
N TYR A 62 47.18 18.45 16.96
CA TYR A 62 47.12 19.89 17.24
C TYR A 62 48.07 20.68 16.33
N LYS A 63 47.50 21.67 15.62
CA LYS A 63 48.23 22.68 14.85
C LYS A 63 47.54 24.05 15.09
N PRO A 64 48.27 25.11 15.46
CA PRO A 64 47.67 26.41 15.82
C PRO A 64 46.84 27.04 14.70
N GLN A 65 47.12 26.72 13.46
CA GLN A 65 46.44 27.30 12.29
C GLN A 65 45.64 26.27 11.48
N ARG A 66 45.23 25.13 12.11
CA ARG A 66 44.46 24.12 11.42
C ARG A 66 43.06 24.64 11.08
N ARG A 67 42.74 24.63 9.79
CA ARG A 67 41.37 24.83 9.27
C ARG A 67 40.96 23.58 8.55
N SER A 68 39.78 23.08 8.81
CA SER A 68 39.12 22.07 7.97
C SER A 68 38.42 22.81 6.82
N ASN A 69 38.75 22.44 5.58
CA ASN A 69 38.10 23.02 4.39
C ASN A 69 36.81 22.25 4.00
N GLU A 70 36.36 21.37 4.89
CA GLU A 70 35.22 20.53 4.64
C GLU A 70 33.93 21.31 4.88
N ASN A 71 33.09 21.33 3.85
CA ASN A 71 31.81 22.00 3.90
C ASN A 71 30.72 21.05 4.44
N LEU A 72 29.78 21.61 5.18
CA LEU A 72 28.55 20.93 5.54
C LEU A 72 27.79 20.55 4.26
N LYS A 73 27.60 19.25 4.03
CA LYS A 73 26.79 18.75 2.94
C LYS A 73 25.35 18.56 3.45
N LEU A 74 24.43 19.20 2.77
CA LEU A 74 23.01 19.13 3.05
C LEU A 74 22.37 18.34 1.91
N ASP A 75 21.85 17.14 2.21
CA ASP A 75 21.07 16.34 1.27
C ASP A 75 19.60 16.40 1.68
N PHE A 76 18.83 17.16 0.92
CA PHE A 76 17.41 17.35 1.17
C PHE A 76 16.59 16.67 0.09
N ARG A 77 15.59 15.93 0.56
CA ARG A 77 14.51 15.40 -0.27
C ARG A 77 13.20 16.09 0.10
N THR A 78 12.26 16.08 -0.80
CA THR A 78 10.96 16.70 -0.54
C THR A 78 9.92 15.61 -0.34
N LEU A 79 9.32 15.56 0.85
CA LEU A 79 8.12 14.77 1.11
C LEU A 79 6.92 15.60 0.67
N GLU A 80 6.26 15.15 -0.40
CA GLU A 80 5.06 15.78 -0.94
C GLU A 80 3.84 14.98 -0.54
N THR A 81 2.81 15.67 -0.07
CA THR A 81 1.51 15.07 0.21
C THR A 81 0.48 15.64 -0.75
N PHE A 82 -0.42 14.79 -1.21
CA PHE A 82 -1.46 15.14 -2.17
C PHE A 82 -2.82 14.97 -1.52
N LEU A 83 -3.74 15.88 -1.85
CA LEU A 83 -5.13 15.79 -1.40
C LEU A 83 -5.84 14.69 -2.18
N GLY A 84 -6.23 13.64 -1.47
CA GLY A 84 -7.14 12.61 -1.95
C GLY A 84 -8.56 12.91 -1.50
N SER A 85 -9.53 12.58 -2.33
CA SER A 85 -10.95 12.68 -2.01
C SER A 85 -11.66 11.39 -2.43
N VAL A 86 -12.64 11.00 -1.65
CA VAL A 86 -13.53 9.89 -1.98
C VAL A 86 -14.96 10.34 -1.77
N VAL A 87 -15.82 9.97 -2.71
CA VAL A 87 -17.27 10.08 -2.60
C VAL A 87 -17.83 8.68 -2.84
N ALA A 88 -18.46 8.10 -1.82
CA ALA A 88 -19.05 6.78 -1.90
C ALA A 88 -20.54 6.87 -1.54
N ASP A 89 -21.38 6.52 -2.50
CA ASP A 89 -22.83 6.51 -2.29
C ASP A 89 -23.26 5.17 -1.69
N PHE A 90 -24.14 5.21 -0.72
CA PHE A 90 -24.62 4.00 -0.07
C PHE A 90 -26.09 4.16 0.35
N GLU A 91 -26.79 3.03 0.38
CA GLU A 91 -28.16 2.94 0.88
C GLU A 91 -28.16 2.42 2.33
N PRO A 92 -28.49 3.26 3.31
CA PRO A 92 -28.49 2.86 4.73
C PRO A 92 -29.35 1.65 5.03
N ASN A 93 -30.48 1.50 4.33
CA ASN A 93 -31.42 0.41 4.56
C ASN A 93 -30.86 -0.97 4.18
N GLN A 94 -30.08 -1.07 3.08
CA GLN A 94 -29.44 -2.32 2.69
C GLN A 94 -28.36 -2.73 3.69
N ALA A 95 -27.55 -1.79 4.14
CA ALA A 95 -26.52 -2.05 5.13
C ALA A 95 -27.12 -2.60 6.43
N ILE A 96 -28.26 -2.04 6.86
CA ILE A 96 -28.96 -2.46 8.07
C ILE A 96 -29.61 -3.81 7.89
N GLN A 97 -30.25 -4.09 6.75
CA GLN A 97 -30.88 -5.38 6.49
C GLN A 97 -29.87 -6.52 6.58
N THR A 98 -28.68 -6.34 6.03
CA THR A 98 -27.61 -7.35 6.08
C THR A 98 -27.12 -7.57 7.51
N LEU A 99 -26.89 -6.50 8.27
CA LEU A 99 -26.40 -6.58 9.66
C LEU A 99 -27.47 -7.06 10.65
N LEU A 100 -28.75 -6.74 10.43
CA LEU A 100 -29.86 -7.21 11.24
C LEU A 100 -30.14 -8.70 10.99
N GLY A 101 -29.94 -9.19 9.76
CA GLY A 101 -30.08 -10.61 9.45
C GLY A 101 -29.11 -11.49 10.25
N GLU A 102 -27.90 -11.02 10.49
CA GLU A 102 -26.92 -11.70 11.36
C GLU A 102 -27.25 -11.63 12.84
N GLY A 103 -27.87 -10.53 13.32
CA GLY A 103 -28.26 -10.34 14.71
C GLY A 103 -29.48 -11.15 15.12
N ALA A 104 -30.45 -11.37 14.22
CA ALA A 104 -31.67 -12.11 14.48
C ALA A 104 -31.40 -13.61 14.73
N THR A 105 -30.31 -14.15 14.28
CA THR A 105 -29.88 -15.54 14.47
C THR A 105 -29.28 -15.82 15.86
N LYS A 106 -28.91 -14.80 16.63
CA LYS A 106 -28.23 -14.98 17.93
C LYS A 106 -29.13 -14.96 19.16
N GLY A 107 -30.42 -14.81 19.01
CA GLY A 107 -31.41 -15.02 20.10
C GLY A 107 -31.26 -14.14 21.35
N ASP A 108 -30.41 -13.15 21.32
CA ASP A 108 -30.18 -12.24 22.44
C ASP A 108 -31.06 -11.01 22.27
N GLY A 109 -32.04 -10.85 23.20
CA GLY A 109 -33.09 -9.83 23.13
C GLY A 109 -32.64 -8.37 23.24
N GLN A 110 -31.35 -8.10 23.19
CA GLN A 110 -30.77 -6.77 23.02
C GLN A 110 -30.02 -6.69 21.68
N MET A 111 -30.77 -6.45 20.64
CA MET A 111 -30.23 -6.03 19.36
C MET A 111 -29.47 -4.72 19.58
N GLN A 112 -28.15 -4.79 19.67
CA GLN A 112 -27.33 -3.62 19.51
C GLN A 112 -27.43 -3.22 18.01
N THR A 113 -28.31 -2.28 17.75
CA THR A 113 -28.47 -1.68 16.43
C THR A 113 -27.10 -1.21 15.98
N PRO A 114 -26.58 -1.65 14.80
CA PRO A 114 -25.31 -1.16 14.33
C PRO A 114 -25.41 0.36 14.23
N THR A 115 -24.62 1.05 15.03
CA THR A 115 -24.63 2.50 15.05
C THR A 115 -24.10 3.01 13.73
N ALA A 116 -24.57 4.18 13.29
CA ALA A 116 -24.04 4.87 12.10
C ALA A 116 -22.50 4.87 12.07
N LYS A 117 -21.86 4.95 13.24
CA LYS A 117 -20.41 4.81 13.41
C LYS A 117 -19.85 3.53 12.79
N HIS A 118 -20.49 2.37 12.97
CA HIS A 118 -19.96 1.09 12.47
C HIS A 118 -20.00 1.03 10.93
N VAL A 119 -21.04 1.57 10.31
CA VAL A 119 -21.14 1.64 8.85
C VAL A 119 -20.06 2.56 8.29
N LEU A 120 -19.89 3.76 8.86
CA LEU A 120 -18.86 4.69 8.46
C LEU A 120 -17.45 4.14 8.71
N ALA A 121 -17.23 3.43 9.81
CA ALA A 121 -15.96 2.78 10.13
C ALA A 121 -15.63 1.66 9.13
N PHE A 122 -16.61 0.88 8.70
CA PHE A 122 -16.42 -0.15 7.68
C PHE A 122 -15.99 0.48 6.33
N MET A 123 -16.67 1.56 5.91
CA MET A 123 -16.32 2.28 4.69
C MET A 123 -14.91 2.87 4.77
N ALA A 124 -14.57 3.53 5.86
CA ALA A 124 -13.24 4.09 6.08
C ALA A 124 -12.14 3.00 6.12
N LYS A 125 -12.43 1.83 6.70
CA LYS A 125 -11.49 0.71 6.71
C LYS A 125 -11.25 0.14 5.32
N SER A 126 -12.25 0.10 4.44
CA SER A 126 -12.09 -0.36 3.07
C SER A 126 -11.08 0.49 2.29
N LEU A 127 -11.01 1.79 2.57
CA LEU A 127 -10.02 2.69 1.95
C LEU A 127 -8.57 2.33 2.32
N SER A 128 -8.35 1.70 3.48
CA SER A 128 -7.02 1.31 3.94
C SER A 128 -6.36 0.26 3.04
N PHE A 129 -7.15 -0.63 2.46
CA PHE A 129 -6.64 -1.66 1.57
C PHE A 129 -5.99 -1.05 0.32
N HIS A 130 -6.69 -0.16 -0.36
CA HIS A 130 -6.17 0.51 -1.55
C HIS A 130 -5.01 1.45 -1.23
N LEU A 131 -5.07 2.14 -0.09
CA LEU A 131 -3.94 2.97 0.36
C LEU A 131 -2.69 2.13 0.60
N ASN A 132 -2.84 0.93 1.17
CA ASN A 132 -1.75 0.02 1.43
C ASN A 132 -1.10 -0.52 0.14
N GLU A 133 -1.88 -0.76 -0.91
CA GLU A 133 -1.36 -1.10 -2.25
C GLU A 133 -0.61 0.09 -2.88
N ALA A 134 -1.19 1.29 -2.81
CA ALA A 134 -0.59 2.51 -3.36
C ALA A 134 0.73 2.89 -2.69
N LEU A 135 0.97 2.49 -1.43
CA LEU A 135 2.26 2.73 -0.74
C LEU A 135 3.48 2.23 -1.53
N TRP A 136 3.33 1.15 -2.30
CA TRP A 136 4.43 0.57 -3.07
C TRP A 136 4.35 0.90 -4.55
N ALA A 137 3.26 0.57 -5.19
CA ALA A 137 3.11 0.60 -6.63
C ALA A 137 2.43 1.86 -7.18
N GLY A 138 1.97 2.79 -6.33
CA GLY A 138 1.31 4.02 -6.76
C GLY A 138 2.16 4.83 -7.72
N VAL A 139 1.51 5.43 -8.73
CA VAL A 139 2.12 6.33 -9.71
C VAL A 139 1.26 7.59 -9.79
N ARG A 140 1.81 8.73 -9.41
CA ARG A 140 1.05 9.99 -9.39
C ARG A 140 0.50 10.35 -10.77
N ASN A 141 -0.82 10.42 -10.85
CA ASN A 141 -1.56 10.92 -12.01
C ASN A 141 -2.65 11.89 -11.54
N ALA A 142 -2.53 13.16 -11.91
CA ALA A 142 -3.48 14.19 -11.45
C ALA A 142 -4.89 14.02 -12.03
N ASN A 143 -5.02 13.27 -13.12
CA ASN A 143 -6.29 13.01 -13.81
C ASN A 143 -6.80 11.58 -13.59
N GLY A 144 -6.17 10.83 -12.67
CA GLY A 144 -6.59 9.48 -12.34
C GLY A 144 -7.71 9.46 -11.29
N ASP A 145 -8.43 8.35 -11.25
CA ASP A 145 -9.62 8.18 -10.40
C ASP A 145 -9.41 7.17 -9.26
N THR A 146 -8.21 6.59 -9.17
CA THR A 146 -7.91 5.52 -8.22
C THR A 146 -6.93 5.98 -7.14
N THR A 147 -6.90 5.25 -6.02
CA THR A 147 -5.90 5.50 -4.96
C THR A 147 -4.46 5.30 -5.45
N MET A 148 -4.26 4.45 -6.48
CA MET A 148 -2.96 4.23 -7.12
C MET A 148 -2.42 5.48 -7.83
N ASP A 149 -3.31 6.38 -8.23
CA ASP A 149 -2.98 7.63 -8.93
C ASP A 149 -2.71 8.80 -7.96
N LEU A 150 -2.91 8.58 -6.66
CA LEU A 150 -2.86 9.66 -5.67
C LEU A 150 -1.45 10.19 -5.43
N PHE A 151 -0.45 9.32 -5.29
CA PHE A 151 0.94 9.67 -5.02
C PHE A 151 1.90 8.61 -5.57
N ASP A 152 3.19 8.95 -5.70
CA ASP A 152 4.22 7.98 -6.06
C ASP A 152 4.54 7.08 -4.87
N GLY A 153 4.39 5.77 -5.04
CA GLY A 153 4.77 4.77 -4.06
C GLY A 153 6.29 4.55 -4.00
N PHE A 154 6.76 3.84 -2.99
CA PHE A 154 8.21 3.62 -2.78
C PHE A 154 8.90 2.93 -3.95
N ASP A 155 8.27 1.95 -4.60
CA ASP A 155 8.83 1.26 -5.77
C ASP A 155 8.92 2.21 -6.98
N THR A 156 7.92 3.07 -7.14
CA THR A 156 7.90 4.10 -8.20
C THR A 156 8.96 5.16 -7.97
N ILE A 157 9.12 5.64 -6.73
CA ILE A 157 10.19 6.57 -6.35
C ILE A 157 11.55 5.91 -6.64
N THR A 158 11.74 4.65 -6.22
CA THR A 158 12.98 3.90 -6.46
C THR A 158 13.30 3.81 -7.94
N ARG A 159 12.31 3.50 -8.79
CA ARG A 159 12.50 3.44 -10.25
C ARG A 159 12.93 4.79 -10.84
N LYS A 160 12.24 5.86 -10.45
CA LYS A 160 12.59 7.24 -10.88
C LYS A 160 14.02 7.63 -10.45
N GLU A 161 14.42 7.23 -9.24
CA GLU A 161 15.76 7.51 -8.74
C GLU A 161 16.85 6.63 -9.39
N ILE A 162 16.53 5.44 -9.87
CA ILE A 162 17.41 4.61 -10.70
C ILE A 162 17.58 5.26 -12.08
N GLU A 163 16.49 5.69 -12.71
CA GLU A 163 16.52 6.41 -14.00
C GLU A 163 17.31 7.72 -13.92
N ALA A 164 17.25 8.42 -12.79
CA ALA A 164 18.03 9.63 -12.52
C ALA A 164 19.46 9.34 -12.05
N GLU A 165 19.90 8.07 -12.04
CA GLU A 165 21.21 7.63 -11.57
C GLU A 165 21.54 8.00 -10.11
N ASN A 166 20.56 8.39 -9.31
CA ASN A 166 20.73 8.64 -7.89
C ASN A 166 20.84 7.35 -7.10
N ILE A 167 20.20 6.29 -7.56
CA ILE A 167 20.34 4.93 -7.09
C ILE A 167 21.08 4.13 -8.17
N SER A 168 22.31 3.69 -7.87
CA SER A 168 23.14 2.98 -8.84
C SER A 168 24.15 2.06 -8.16
N VAL A 169 24.66 1.07 -8.91
CA VAL A 169 25.72 0.17 -8.44
C VAL A 169 26.97 0.96 -8.07
N ALA A 170 27.30 2.01 -8.84
CA ALA A 170 28.48 2.84 -8.59
C ALA A 170 28.41 3.59 -7.27
N LYS A 171 27.21 4.01 -6.84
CA LYS A 171 26.98 4.65 -5.54
C LYS A 171 26.88 3.64 -4.38
N GLY A 172 26.83 2.34 -4.66
CA GLY A 172 26.79 1.27 -3.68
C GLY A 172 25.41 1.08 -2.98
N ASN A 173 24.39 1.84 -3.38
CA ASN A 173 23.04 1.78 -2.83
C ASN A 173 22.05 0.92 -3.64
N TYR A 174 22.54 0.27 -4.70
CA TYR A 174 21.75 -0.59 -5.59
C TYR A 174 22.47 -1.92 -5.86
N LEU A 175 21.68 -2.98 -5.96
CA LEU A 175 22.12 -4.32 -6.38
C LEU A 175 21.05 -4.90 -7.30
N LYS A 176 21.46 -5.35 -8.47
CA LYS A 176 20.61 -6.09 -9.40
C LYS A 176 20.96 -7.57 -9.31
N LEU A 177 19.99 -8.41 -8.98
CA LEU A 177 20.16 -9.85 -8.98
C LEU A 177 20.11 -10.37 -10.43
N THR A 178 21.05 -11.24 -10.77
CA THR A 178 21.08 -11.94 -12.06
C THR A 178 20.29 -13.24 -12.02
N GLU A 179 20.20 -13.85 -10.84
CA GLU A 179 19.51 -15.11 -10.61
C GLU A 179 18.21 -14.90 -9.85
N LYS A 180 17.20 -15.68 -10.23
CA LYS A 180 15.91 -15.67 -9.54
C LYS A 180 16.05 -16.31 -8.15
N ILE A 181 15.43 -15.69 -7.15
CA ILE A 181 15.31 -16.28 -5.84
C ILE A 181 14.33 -17.45 -5.91
N THR A 182 14.74 -18.59 -5.43
CA THR A 182 13.98 -19.84 -5.39
C THR A 182 13.99 -20.43 -3.99
N ARG A 183 13.14 -21.41 -3.75
CA ARG A 183 13.09 -22.15 -2.49
C ARG A 183 14.39 -22.89 -2.13
N ALA A 184 15.29 -23.11 -3.10
CA ALA A 184 16.56 -23.75 -2.86
C ALA A 184 17.69 -22.78 -2.49
N ASN A 185 17.69 -21.54 -3.06
CA ASN A 185 18.81 -20.60 -2.92
C ASN A 185 18.50 -19.36 -2.08
N ALA A 186 17.25 -19.18 -1.61
CA ALA A 186 16.83 -17.95 -0.93
C ALA A 186 17.68 -17.61 0.31
N CYS A 187 18.08 -18.62 1.08
CA CYS A 187 18.92 -18.43 2.27
C CYS A 187 20.31 -17.87 1.89
N ASP A 188 20.95 -18.45 0.89
CA ASP A 188 22.28 -18.04 0.47
C ASP A 188 22.27 -16.67 -0.18
N VAL A 189 21.29 -16.39 -1.07
CA VAL A 189 21.12 -15.08 -1.71
C VAL A 189 20.91 -13.98 -0.68
N LEU A 190 20.06 -14.20 0.34
CA LEU A 190 19.85 -13.20 1.39
C LEU A 190 21.07 -13.00 2.28
N LYS A 191 21.90 -14.04 2.50
CA LYS A 191 23.19 -13.89 3.16
C LYS A 191 24.17 -13.08 2.31
N ASP A 192 24.24 -13.33 1.01
CA ASP A 192 25.11 -12.58 0.09
C ASP A 192 24.68 -11.09 0.02
N ILE A 193 23.39 -10.83 0.01
CA ILE A 193 22.86 -9.47 0.12
C ILE A 193 23.31 -8.82 1.43
N LEU A 194 23.20 -9.52 2.57
CA LEU A 194 23.65 -9.01 3.88
C LEU A 194 25.14 -8.66 3.86
N PHE A 195 25.98 -9.50 3.25
CA PHE A 195 27.42 -9.24 3.16
C PHE A 195 27.77 -8.13 2.16
N SER A 196 26.91 -7.84 1.20
CA SER A 196 27.06 -6.73 0.24
C SER A 196 26.69 -5.35 0.81
N LEU A 197 26.12 -5.30 2.03
CA LEU A 197 25.75 -4.04 2.67
C LEU A 197 26.99 -3.26 3.12
N ASP A 198 26.88 -1.93 3.07
CA ASP A 198 27.89 -1.03 3.65
C ASP A 198 28.08 -1.36 5.15
N PRO A 199 29.31 -1.36 5.69
CA PRO A 199 29.54 -1.63 7.10
C PRO A 199 28.76 -0.76 8.07
N HIS A 200 28.56 0.52 7.74
CA HIS A 200 27.78 1.45 8.56
C HIS A 200 26.27 1.14 8.53
N LEU A 201 25.76 0.70 7.37
CA LEU A 201 24.39 0.24 7.26
C LEU A 201 24.19 -1.06 8.03
N ARG A 202 25.10 -2.03 7.86
CA ARG A 202 25.04 -3.34 8.52
C ARG A 202 25.09 -3.28 10.05
N ALA A 203 25.70 -2.23 10.60
CA ALA A 203 25.78 -2.02 12.05
C ALA A 203 24.46 -1.55 12.67
N GLN A 204 23.51 -1.10 11.87
CA GLN A 204 22.21 -0.56 12.33
C GLN A 204 21.14 -1.65 12.44
N GLN A 205 20.05 -1.33 13.13
CA GLN A 205 18.84 -2.13 13.10
C GLN A 205 18.08 -1.85 11.79
N LEU A 206 17.93 -2.86 10.96
CA LEU A 206 17.42 -2.76 9.61
C LEU A 206 16.14 -3.56 9.43
N ASN A 207 15.27 -3.03 8.59
CA ASN A 207 14.13 -3.75 8.03
C ASN A 207 14.42 -4.10 6.58
N LEU A 208 14.15 -5.35 6.22
CA LEU A 208 14.11 -5.83 4.85
C LEU A 208 12.65 -5.90 4.42
N TYR A 209 12.21 -4.94 3.63
CA TYR A 209 10.84 -4.87 3.14
C TYR A 209 10.68 -5.76 1.91
N CYS A 210 9.94 -6.83 2.05
CA CYS A 210 9.76 -7.85 1.02
C CYS A 210 8.33 -8.40 0.97
N SER A 211 8.04 -9.21 -0.04
CA SER A 211 6.78 -9.96 -0.10
C SER A 211 6.77 -11.11 0.91
N GLN A 212 5.58 -11.55 1.30
CA GLN A 212 5.40 -12.75 2.12
C GLN A 212 6.01 -13.98 1.45
N GLU A 213 5.86 -14.09 0.13
CA GLU A 213 6.39 -15.20 -0.66
C GLU A 213 7.92 -15.37 -0.50
N LEU A 214 8.65 -14.24 -0.43
CA LEU A 214 10.11 -14.30 -0.21
C LEU A 214 10.46 -14.87 1.17
N VAL A 215 9.70 -14.51 2.20
CA VAL A 215 9.90 -15.03 3.55
C VAL A 215 9.60 -16.53 3.60
N ASP A 216 8.57 -16.97 2.91
CA ASP A 216 8.22 -18.39 2.82
C ASP A 216 9.32 -19.18 2.08
N MET A 217 9.84 -18.65 0.96
CA MET A 217 10.98 -19.25 0.24
C MET A 217 12.23 -19.30 1.12
N TYR A 218 12.50 -18.26 1.91
CA TYR A 218 13.63 -18.23 2.82
C TYR A 218 13.51 -19.30 3.91
N ASN A 219 12.35 -19.44 4.53
CA ASN A 219 12.11 -20.45 5.56
C ASN A 219 12.26 -21.87 5.01
N GLU A 220 11.76 -22.13 3.81
CA GLU A 220 11.88 -23.42 3.15
C GLU A 220 13.34 -23.70 2.77
N SER A 221 14.07 -22.73 2.19
CA SER A 221 15.49 -22.84 1.88
C SER A 221 16.33 -23.11 3.13
N TYR A 222 16.02 -22.41 4.22
CA TYR A 222 16.70 -22.62 5.50
C TYR A 222 16.49 -24.04 6.05
N GLN A 223 15.25 -24.53 5.97
CA GLN A 223 14.91 -25.89 6.41
C GLN A 223 15.62 -26.96 5.57
N LEU A 224 15.72 -26.77 4.25
CA LEU A 224 16.43 -27.67 3.35
C LEU A 224 17.95 -27.74 3.65
N THR A 225 18.52 -26.56 3.99
CA THR A 225 19.96 -26.46 4.22
C THR A 225 20.39 -26.96 5.63
N HIS A 226 19.58 -26.65 6.65
CA HIS A 226 19.92 -26.88 8.05
C HIS A 226 19.13 -28.02 8.72
N GLY A 227 18.19 -28.65 8.02
CA GLY A 227 17.37 -29.74 8.55
C GLY A 227 16.38 -29.34 9.66
N GLY A 228 16.18 -28.06 9.91
CA GLY A 228 15.29 -27.54 10.93
C GLY A 228 14.76 -26.14 10.58
N LEU A 229 13.70 -25.73 11.26
CA LEU A 229 13.16 -24.39 11.08
C LEU A 229 14.08 -23.32 11.70
N PRO A 230 14.13 -22.08 11.16
CA PRO A 230 14.99 -21.00 11.67
C PRO A 230 14.55 -20.47 13.04
N TYR A 231 13.76 -21.25 13.78
CA TYR A 231 13.23 -20.91 15.10
C TYR A 231 14.28 -21.14 16.19
N ASN A 232 15.17 -20.20 16.30
CA ASN A 232 15.98 -20.13 17.49
C ASN A 232 15.26 -19.23 18.51
N ASN A 233 14.94 -19.78 19.68
CA ASN A 233 14.17 -19.11 20.76
C ASN A 233 14.76 -17.77 21.26
N ARG A 234 15.88 -17.33 20.73
CA ARG A 234 16.60 -16.11 21.13
C ARG A 234 16.39 -14.92 20.23
N TYR A 235 15.98 -15.12 18.96
CA TYR A 235 15.86 -14.05 17.98
C TYR A 235 14.46 -14.03 17.37
N ALA A 236 14.03 -12.84 16.96
CA ALA A 236 12.78 -12.69 16.23
C ALA A 236 12.77 -13.64 15.02
N GLN A 237 11.69 -14.36 14.84
CA GLN A 237 11.53 -15.45 13.87
C GLN A 237 11.82 -15.06 12.42
N ASN A 238 11.89 -13.74 12.11
CA ASN A 238 12.05 -13.19 10.77
C ASN A 238 13.42 -12.53 10.56
N ALA A 239 14.44 -12.81 11.35
CA ALA A 239 15.76 -12.24 11.13
C ALA A 239 16.57 -13.08 10.14
N VAL A 240 17.28 -12.40 9.21
CA VAL A 240 18.18 -13.05 8.28
C VAL A 240 19.38 -13.65 9.05
N GLU A 241 19.73 -14.87 8.73
CA GLU A 241 20.87 -15.58 9.34
C GLU A 241 22.19 -14.81 9.11
N GLY A 242 23.04 -14.77 10.14
CA GLY A 242 24.30 -14.03 10.11
C GLY A 242 24.16 -12.54 10.41
N SER A 243 22.94 -12.02 10.57
CA SER A 243 22.71 -10.62 10.95
C SER A 243 22.66 -10.38 12.46
N GLU A 244 22.71 -11.44 13.28
CA GLU A 244 22.54 -11.35 14.75
C GLU A 244 21.23 -10.66 15.17
N GLY A 245 20.17 -10.79 14.36
CA GLY A 245 18.87 -10.14 14.60
C GLY A 245 18.80 -8.68 14.16
N ARG A 246 19.83 -8.12 13.54
CA ARG A 246 19.84 -6.74 13.07
C ARG A 246 19.07 -6.52 11.77
N LEU A 247 19.05 -7.50 10.88
CA LEU A 247 18.28 -7.46 9.64
C LEU A 247 17.01 -8.28 9.80
N VAL A 248 15.88 -7.60 9.98
CA VAL A 248 14.57 -8.21 10.18
C VAL A 248 13.79 -8.18 8.88
N MET A 249 13.34 -9.33 8.42
CA MET A 249 12.41 -9.42 7.28
C MET A 249 11.03 -8.94 7.69
N VAL A 250 10.48 -8.02 6.92
CA VAL A 250 9.13 -7.50 7.09
C VAL A 250 8.27 -8.03 5.95
N PRO A 251 7.51 -9.11 6.20
CA PRO A 251 6.62 -9.67 5.19
C PRO A 251 5.44 -8.73 4.95
N LEU A 252 5.22 -8.36 3.70
CA LEU A 252 4.17 -7.43 3.29
C LEU A 252 3.29 -8.06 2.21
N ALA A 253 2.00 -8.23 2.52
CA ALA A 253 1.03 -8.80 1.60
C ALA A 253 0.83 -7.92 0.35
N ASN A 254 0.92 -6.60 0.53
CA ASN A 254 0.75 -5.60 -0.53
C ASN A 254 2.00 -5.38 -1.39
N LYS A 255 3.08 -6.09 -1.15
CA LYS A 255 4.33 -6.03 -1.93
C LYS A 255 4.47 -7.21 -2.90
N VAL A 256 3.40 -7.96 -3.12
CA VAL A 256 3.35 -9.02 -4.12
C VAL A 256 3.49 -8.43 -5.52
N GLY A 257 4.38 -9.01 -6.34
CA GLY A 257 4.67 -8.49 -7.68
C GLY A 257 5.63 -7.30 -7.73
N SER A 258 6.12 -6.80 -6.60
CA SER A 258 7.18 -5.80 -6.57
C SER A 258 8.51 -6.41 -7.01
N ASN A 259 9.21 -5.70 -7.89
CA ASN A 259 10.55 -6.09 -8.35
C ASN A 259 11.66 -5.60 -7.43
N PHE A 260 11.34 -4.88 -6.35
CA PHE A 260 12.31 -4.28 -5.47
C PHE A 260 12.20 -4.79 -4.03
N ILE A 261 13.34 -5.08 -3.43
CA ILE A 261 13.49 -5.25 -1.99
C ILE A 261 14.21 -4.01 -1.46
N HIS A 262 13.71 -3.44 -0.37
CA HIS A 262 14.34 -2.29 0.27
C HIS A 262 14.92 -2.71 1.63
N ILE A 263 16.19 -2.37 1.86
CA ILE A 263 16.87 -2.58 3.14
C ILE A 263 17.23 -1.22 3.70
N THR A 264 16.58 -0.86 4.81
CA THR A 264 16.73 0.45 5.39
C THR A 264 16.24 0.46 6.85
N PRO A 265 16.74 1.35 7.73
CA PRO A 265 16.15 1.52 9.05
C PRO A 265 14.74 2.13 8.94
N LYS A 266 13.90 1.81 9.92
CA LYS A 266 12.53 2.32 10.01
C LYS A 266 12.43 3.84 9.85
N SER A 267 13.40 4.58 10.41
CA SER A 267 13.42 6.04 10.39
C SER A 267 13.56 6.64 8.99
N ASN A 268 14.08 5.87 8.04
CA ASN A 268 14.34 6.35 6.69
C ASN A 268 13.12 6.27 5.77
N MET A 269 12.12 5.46 6.11
CA MET A 269 10.87 5.36 5.35
C MET A 269 9.82 6.28 5.99
N LEU A 270 9.48 7.36 5.29
CA LEU A 270 8.58 8.40 5.80
C LEU A 270 7.25 8.34 5.09
N TYR A 271 6.17 8.48 5.84
CA TYR A 271 4.86 8.78 5.29
C TYR A 271 4.34 10.07 5.93
N GLY A 272 3.86 10.97 5.09
CA GLY A 272 3.26 12.24 5.48
C GLY A 272 1.75 12.17 5.46
N TYR A 273 1.11 12.74 6.46
CA TYR A 273 -0.34 12.90 6.53
C TYR A 273 -0.70 14.18 7.26
N ASP A 274 -1.91 14.69 7.02
CA ASP A 274 -2.38 15.87 7.74
C ASP A 274 -2.85 15.48 9.16
N ASN A 275 -2.69 16.43 10.09
CA ASN A 275 -3.36 16.36 11.39
C ASN A 275 -4.83 16.70 11.20
N MET A 276 -5.64 15.69 11.30
CA MET A 276 -7.07 15.65 10.99
C MET A 276 -7.90 16.38 12.04
N SER A 277 -7.64 17.67 12.23
CA SER A 277 -8.45 18.51 13.11
C SER A 277 -9.58 19.26 12.39
N ASP A 278 -9.64 19.16 11.05
CA ASP A 278 -10.68 19.81 10.28
C ASP A 278 -11.98 19.00 10.36
N GLU A 279 -12.99 19.56 11.00
CA GLU A 279 -14.32 18.98 11.15
C GLU A 279 -15.01 18.69 9.80
N THR A 280 -14.47 19.26 8.70
CA THR A 280 -14.99 19.11 7.33
C THR A 280 -14.41 17.96 6.54
N SER A 281 -13.46 17.20 7.11
CA SER A 281 -12.74 16.15 6.37
C SER A 281 -13.58 14.89 6.11
N ILE A 282 -14.64 14.67 6.91
CA ILE A 282 -15.67 13.65 6.67
C ILE A 282 -17.02 14.31 6.70
N LEU A 283 -17.76 14.15 5.63
CA LEU A 283 -19.12 14.66 5.47
C LEU A 283 -20.04 13.53 5.01
N VAL A 284 -21.28 13.55 5.52
CA VAL A 284 -22.34 12.70 4.99
C VAL A 284 -23.44 13.64 4.48
N LYS A 285 -23.80 13.47 3.22
CA LYS A 285 -24.84 14.28 2.56
C LYS A 285 -25.89 13.39 1.93
N GLU A 286 -27.10 13.88 1.83
CA GLU A 286 -28.16 13.26 1.03
C GLU A 286 -27.87 13.55 -0.46
N TYR A 287 -27.86 12.50 -1.28
CA TYR A 287 -27.64 12.58 -2.72
C TYR A 287 -28.94 12.37 -3.49
N ALA A 288 -29.73 11.40 -3.08
CA ALA A 288 -31.02 11.08 -3.69
C ALA A 288 -31.96 10.49 -2.63
N PRO A 289 -33.26 10.34 -2.89
CA PRO A 289 -34.17 9.68 -1.98
C PRO A 289 -33.62 8.31 -1.55
N PHE A 290 -33.43 8.12 -0.24
CA PHE A 290 -32.86 6.91 0.40
C PHE A 290 -31.36 6.66 0.15
N MET A 291 -30.64 7.55 -0.53
CA MET A 291 -29.22 7.44 -0.82
C MET A 291 -28.42 8.49 -0.06
N LEU A 292 -27.37 8.07 0.62
CA LEU A 292 -26.42 8.95 1.30
C LEU A 292 -25.06 8.85 0.64
N SER A 293 -24.37 10.00 0.55
CA SER A 293 -22.97 10.06 0.08
C SER A 293 -22.04 10.26 1.26
N PHE A 294 -21.11 9.34 1.42
CA PHE A 294 -19.96 9.47 2.30
C PHE A 294 -18.85 10.19 1.56
N ILE A 295 -18.42 11.33 2.07
CA ILE A 295 -17.37 12.16 1.48
C ILE A 295 -16.22 12.21 2.49
N ALA A 296 -15.03 11.79 2.07
CA ALA A 296 -13.83 11.93 2.89
C ALA A 296 -12.68 12.54 2.08
N THR A 297 -11.87 13.36 2.73
CA THR A 297 -10.67 13.97 2.15
C THR A 297 -9.49 13.77 3.08
N MET A 298 -8.32 13.48 2.52
CA MET A 298 -7.09 13.23 3.27
C MET A 298 -5.87 13.63 2.46
N PHE A 299 -4.89 14.26 3.12
CA PHE A 299 -3.56 14.43 2.54
C PHE A 299 -2.70 13.22 2.86
N PHE A 300 -2.05 12.66 1.85
CA PHE A 300 -1.14 11.54 2.04
C PHE A 300 0.00 11.55 1.01
N GLY A 301 1.16 11.03 1.42
CA GLY A 301 2.32 10.87 0.55
C GLY A 301 3.45 10.15 1.26
N VAL A 302 4.40 9.63 0.50
CA VAL A 302 5.54 8.87 1.02
C VAL A 302 6.85 9.37 0.43
N GLN A 303 7.95 9.18 1.16
CA GLN A 303 9.30 9.50 0.68
C GLN A 303 10.36 8.79 1.53
N PHE A 304 11.54 8.57 0.95
CA PHE A 304 12.75 8.22 1.71
C PHE A 304 13.38 9.49 2.29
N GLU A 305 13.87 9.43 3.53
CA GLU A 305 14.62 10.52 4.14
C GLU A 305 15.96 10.73 3.40
N THR A 306 16.66 9.63 3.11
CA THR A 306 17.90 9.62 2.32
C THR A 306 18.04 8.33 1.54
N ILE A 307 18.77 8.38 0.43
CA ILE A 307 19.13 7.23 -0.40
C ILE A 307 20.65 6.92 -0.34
N ASP A 308 21.36 7.50 0.63
CA ASP A 308 22.79 7.20 0.84
C ASP A 308 22.98 5.72 1.22
N LYS A 309 24.03 5.09 0.67
CA LYS A 309 24.44 3.71 0.94
C LYS A 309 24.62 3.38 2.42
N ARG A 310 24.90 4.38 3.28
CA ARG A 310 25.03 4.22 4.72
C ARG A 310 23.69 4.01 5.44
N ARG A 311 22.56 4.31 4.78
CA ARG A 311 21.21 4.21 5.36
C ARG A 311 20.19 3.53 4.43
N PHE A 312 20.56 3.27 3.18
CA PHE A 312 19.66 2.73 2.19
C PHE A 312 20.35 1.77 1.23
N LYS A 313 19.71 0.65 0.94
CA LYS A 313 20.06 -0.28 -0.12
C LYS A 313 18.77 -0.81 -0.75
N THR A 314 18.71 -0.79 -2.07
CA THR A 314 17.65 -1.46 -2.82
C THR A 314 18.22 -2.59 -3.67
N ILE A 315 17.44 -3.65 -3.78
CA ILE A 315 17.77 -4.83 -4.57
C ILE A 315 16.67 -5.00 -5.62
N GLU A 316 17.06 -5.04 -6.89
CA GLU A 316 16.17 -5.40 -7.97
C GLU A 316 16.21 -6.90 -8.19
N LEU A 317 15.03 -7.52 -8.10
CA LEU A 317 14.85 -8.94 -8.33
C LEU A 317 15.00 -9.28 -9.80
N ALA A 318 15.59 -10.43 -10.12
CA ALA A 318 15.59 -10.95 -11.47
C ALA A 318 14.15 -11.33 -11.88
N THR A 319 13.64 -10.67 -12.89
CA THR A 319 12.35 -10.96 -13.51
C THR A 319 12.53 -11.90 -14.69
N ASP A 320 11.69 -12.93 -14.79
CA ASP A 320 11.58 -13.68 -16.04
C ASP A 320 11.12 -12.70 -17.14
N SER A 321 11.81 -12.64 -18.25
CA SER A 321 11.55 -11.75 -19.39
C SER A 321 10.16 -11.96 -20.07
N LYS A 322 9.26 -12.71 -19.43
CA LYS A 322 7.89 -13.03 -19.90
C LYS A 322 6.75 -12.56 -19.01
N GLN A 323 7.03 -11.90 -17.88
CA GLN A 323 5.98 -11.33 -17.03
C GLN A 323 6.13 -9.83 -16.86
N THR A 324 5.93 -9.09 -17.96
CA THR A 324 5.39 -7.74 -17.84
C THR A 324 3.91 -7.92 -17.50
N GLN A 325 3.61 -8.16 -16.24
CA GLN A 325 2.24 -7.98 -15.77
C GLN A 325 1.98 -6.47 -15.75
N THR A 326 1.40 -6.01 -16.85
CA THR A 326 0.64 -4.77 -16.84
C THR A 326 -0.44 -4.98 -15.79
N TYR A 327 -0.41 -4.23 -14.70
CA TYR A 327 -1.56 -4.09 -13.82
C TYR A 327 -2.68 -3.42 -14.62
N ALA A 328 -3.46 -4.23 -15.33
CA ALA A 328 -4.75 -3.80 -15.80
C ALA A 328 -5.62 -3.69 -14.55
N ALA A 329 -6.14 -2.52 -14.29
CA ALA A 329 -7.18 -2.32 -13.29
C ALA A 329 -8.25 -3.41 -13.48
N PRO A 330 -8.78 -4.01 -12.39
CA PRO A 330 -9.86 -4.97 -12.52
C PRO A 330 -11.00 -4.32 -13.30
N ALA A 331 -11.42 -4.97 -14.37
CA ALA A 331 -12.54 -4.51 -15.18
C ALA A 331 -13.74 -4.32 -14.25
N ALA A 332 -14.37 -3.16 -14.32
CA ALA A 332 -15.61 -2.88 -13.61
C ALA A 332 -16.61 -4.03 -13.91
N PRO A 333 -17.39 -4.49 -12.92
CA PRO A 333 -18.39 -5.52 -13.14
C PRO A 333 -19.33 -5.04 -14.25
N ALA A 334 -19.53 -5.89 -15.27
CA ALA A 334 -20.43 -5.61 -16.36
C ALA A 334 -21.84 -5.39 -15.79
N ASP A 335 -22.40 -4.22 -16.04
CA ASP A 335 -23.80 -3.90 -15.76
C ASP A 335 -24.70 -4.88 -16.52
N ASN A 336 -25.19 -5.89 -15.83
CA ASN A 336 -26.25 -6.78 -16.32
C ASN A 336 -27.62 -6.13 -16.13
N ASN A 337 -27.81 -4.93 -16.67
CA ASN A 337 -29.13 -4.32 -16.75
C ASN A 337 -29.48 -3.96 -18.21
N ALA A 338 -29.53 -4.97 -19.07
CA ALA A 338 -30.21 -4.85 -20.35
C ALA A 338 -31.68 -5.23 -20.11
N GLY A 339 -32.50 -4.20 -19.94
CA GLY A 339 -33.94 -4.31 -19.83
C GLY A 339 -34.56 -5.06 -20.99
N GLY A 340 -35.45 -5.97 -20.67
CA GLY A 340 -36.29 -6.64 -21.63
C GLY A 340 -37.24 -5.67 -22.32
N GLU A 341 -37.10 -5.45 -23.58
CA GLU A 341 -38.14 -4.92 -24.42
C GLU A 341 -38.97 -6.08 -24.99
N ASN A 342 -40.21 -6.07 -24.55
CA ASN A 342 -41.30 -6.91 -24.99
C ASN A 342 -41.76 -6.36 -26.33
N ALA A 343 -41.55 -7.05 -27.45
CA ALA A 343 -42.21 -6.76 -28.71
C ALA A 343 -43.02 -7.99 -29.13
N GLY A 344 -44.33 -7.77 -29.18
CA GLY A 344 -45.39 -8.71 -29.51
C GLY A 344 -45.28 -9.24 -30.92
N GLY A 345 -45.92 -10.36 -31.08
CA GLY A 345 -45.99 -11.18 -32.27
C GLY A 345 -46.61 -10.50 -33.47
N ASP A 346 -46.23 -10.98 -34.62
CA ASP A 346 -47.19 -11.19 -35.72
C ASP A 346 -46.82 -12.42 -36.51
N ASN A 347 -47.86 -13.12 -36.84
CA ASN A 347 -47.93 -14.46 -37.43
C ASN A 347 -48.30 -14.29 -38.89
N THR A 348 -47.48 -14.66 -39.87
CA THR A 348 -47.96 -14.94 -41.21
C THR A 348 -47.12 -16.04 -41.91
N ASN A 349 -47.76 -17.02 -42.19
CA ASN A 349 -47.77 -18.21 -43.01
C ASN A 349 -47.32 -17.99 -44.46
N GLY A 350 -46.72 -19.04 -45.05
CA GLY A 350 -46.53 -19.27 -46.52
C GLY A 350 -45.08 -19.59 -46.85
N GLY A 351 -44.64 -20.71 -47.25
CA GLY A 351 -45.16 -21.65 -48.22
C GLY A 351 -44.04 -21.94 -49.19
N GLU A 352 -43.73 -23.27 -49.44
CA GLU A 352 -43.14 -23.85 -50.61
C GLU A 352 -41.76 -23.38 -51.12
N GLY A 353 -40.75 -24.19 -51.35
CA GLY A 353 -40.68 -25.40 -52.21
C GLY A 353 -39.31 -25.38 -52.86
N GLY A 354 -38.77 -26.57 -53.16
CA GLY A 354 -37.81 -26.81 -54.26
C GLY A 354 -36.36 -27.08 -53.86
N GLU A 355 -35.96 -28.28 -53.67
CA GLU A 355 -35.24 -29.18 -54.64
C GLU A 355 -33.95 -28.61 -55.27
N GLY A 356 -32.91 -29.48 -55.22
CA GLY A 356 -31.88 -29.60 -56.29
C GLY A 356 -30.46 -29.54 -55.71
N GLU A 357 -29.91 -30.69 -55.45
CA GLU A 357 -28.91 -31.45 -56.24
C GLU A 357 -27.50 -30.89 -56.32
N GLU A 358 -26.62 -31.75 -55.85
CA GLU A 358 -25.38 -32.26 -56.44
C GLU A 358 -24.22 -31.31 -56.80
N GLY A 359 -23.03 -31.78 -56.38
CA GLY A 359 -21.85 -31.78 -57.26
C GLY A 359 -20.54 -31.37 -56.66
N ASN A 360 -19.87 -32.37 -56.16
CA ASN A 360 -18.52 -32.83 -56.58
C ASN A 360 -17.45 -31.74 -56.92
N GLN A 361 -16.40 -31.65 -56.19
CA GLN A 361 -14.99 -32.00 -56.39
C GLN A 361 -14.14 -31.40 -55.31
#